data_54ec9f692b284fb70c6227e6d04701ce
#
_entry.id   54ec9f692b284fb70c6227e6d04701ce
#
_cell.length_a   1.000
_cell.length_b   1.000
_cell.length_c   1.000
_cell.angle_alpha   90.00
_cell.angle_beta   90.00
_cell.angle_gamma   90.00
#
_symmetry.space_group_name_H-M   'P 1'
#
loop_
_entity.id
_entity.type
_entity.pdbx_description
1 polymer ?
#
loop_
_entity_poly.entity_id
_entity_poly.type
_entity_poly.pdbx_seq_one_letter_code
_entity_poly.pdbx_strand_id
1 'polypeptide(L)'
;MEVNGWRLFQYPFFENQLRNLMETVEHLSITQPDTYKEHPKTKLLATIHHYVTKSIPRNPNAPEFRQGDTLGPDNRHWFRAKFHQRYRLFFRFSTKDKVIVYVWVNDEFTLRKAGSKTDAYAVFKSMLNAGDPPRTLEALLKHAKEMRGGGEKK
;
A
#
# COMPACT_ATOMS: atom_id res chain seq x y z
N MET A 1 9.79 -8.17 -9.28
CA MET A 1 10.25 -6.78 -9.47
C MET A 1 11.21 -6.41 -8.36
N GLU A 2 12.37 -5.95 -8.71
CA GLU A 2 13.38 -5.57 -7.73
C GLU A 2 13.71 -4.10 -7.93
N VAL A 3 13.73 -3.32 -6.83
CA VAL A 3 14.05 -1.90 -6.87
C VAL A 3 15.00 -1.62 -5.73
N ASN A 4 16.15 -1.03 -6.04
CA ASN A 4 17.16 -0.67 -5.06
C ASN A 4 17.56 -1.84 -4.17
N GLY A 5 17.60 -3.05 -4.74
CA GLY A 5 17.97 -4.26 -4.01
C GLY A 5 16.84 -4.91 -3.24
N TRP A 6 15.64 -4.34 -3.27
CA TRP A 6 14.47 -4.87 -2.58
C TRP A 6 13.55 -5.56 -3.57
N ARG A 7 13.12 -6.79 -3.25
CA ARG A 7 12.08 -7.46 -4.02
C ARG A 7 10.72 -7.03 -3.50
N LEU A 8 9.83 -6.64 -4.41
CA LEU A 8 8.54 -6.06 -4.05
C LEU A 8 7.44 -7.10 -4.20
N PHE A 9 6.65 -7.27 -3.15
CA PHE A 9 5.53 -8.21 -3.11
C PHE A 9 4.24 -7.47 -2.79
N GLN A 10 3.12 -8.08 -3.17
CA GLN A 10 1.81 -7.51 -2.87
C GLN A 10 0.92 -8.60 -2.29
N TYR A 11 0.29 -8.27 -1.16
CA TYR A 11 -0.72 -9.11 -0.55
C TYR A 11 -2.01 -8.99 -1.37
N PRO A 12 -2.90 -10.01 -1.37
CA PRO A 12 -4.09 -9.96 -2.23
C PRO A 12 -4.94 -8.70 -2.10
N PHE A 13 -5.06 -8.12 -0.90
CA PHE A 13 -5.81 -6.87 -0.75
C PHE A 13 -5.22 -5.78 -1.63
N PHE A 14 -3.90 -5.55 -1.50
CA PHE A 14 -3.25 -4.49 -2.27
C PHE A 14 -3.26 -4.80 -3.76
N GLU A 15 -3.04 -6.06 -4.11
CA GLU A 15 -3.06 -6.46 -5.52
C GLU A 15 -4.40 -6.12 -6.16
N ASN A 16 -5.51 -6.45 -5.49
CA ASN A 16 -6.84 -6.17 -6.00
C ASN A 16 -7.12 -4.67 -6.06
N GLN A 17 -6.70 -3.95 -5.02
CA GLN A 17 -6.91 -2.50 -4.96
C GLN A 17 -6.17 -1.79 -6.09
N LEU A 18 -4.91 -2.17 -6.32
CA LEU A 18 -4.10 -1.57 -7.36
C LEU A 18 -4.66 -1.87 -8.75
N ARG A 19 -5.07 -3.12 -8.99
CA ARG A 19 -5.65 -3.51 -10.26
C ARG A 19 -6.93 -2.73 -10.54
N ASN A 20 -7.80 -2.63 -9.55
CA ASN A 20 -9.06 -1.89 -9.73
C ASN A 20 -8.81 -0.42 -10.02
N LEU A 21 -7.83 0.17 -9.34
CA LEU A 21 -7.49 1.57 -9.58
C LEU A 21 -6.90 1.77 -10.98
N MET A 22 -6.04 0.85 -11.40
CA MET A 22 -5.46 0.92 -12.74
C MET A 22 -6.54 0.80 -13.82
N GLU A 23 -7.51 -0.10 -13.63
CA GLU A 23 -8.61 -0.25 -14.57
C GLU A 23 -9.48 1.01 -14.62
N THR A 24 -9.72 1.61 -13.47
CA THR A 24 -10.48 2.87 -13.41
C THR A 24 -9.77 3.97 -14.18
N VAL A 25 -8.46 4.11 -13.98
CA VAL A 25 -7.69 5.16 -14.67
C VAL A 25 -7.63 4.90 -16.17
N GLU A 26 -7.48 3.65 -16.57
CA GLU A 26 -7.50 3.29 -17.99
C GLU A 26 -8.82 3.68 -18.64
N HIS A 27 -9.93 3.37 -17.97
CA HIS A 27 -11.25 3.76 -18.45
C HIS A 27 -11.37 5.28 -18.58
N LEU A 28 -10.87 6.01 -17.59
CA LEU A 28 -10.89 7.48 -17.64
C LEU A 28 -10.07 8.02 -18.79
N SER A 29 -8.94 7.38 -19.12
CA SER A 29 -8.11 7.83 -20.23
C SER A 29 -8.82 7.68 -21.58
N ILE A 30 -9.76 6.75 -21.67
CA ILE A 30 -10.54 6.53 -22.88
C ILE A 30 -11.75 7.48 -22.92
N THR A 31 -12.45 7.63 -21.81
CA THR A 31 -13.69 8.43 -21.78
C THR A 31 -13.44 9.92 -21.57
N GLN A 32 -12.31 10.29 -20.98
CA GLN A 32 -11.96 11.68 -20.70
C GLN A 32 -10.50 11.93 -21.06
N PRO A 33 -10.12 11.75 -22.35
CA PRO A 33 -8.69 11.78 -22.71
C PRO A 33 -8.01 13.11 -22.45
N ASP A 34 -8.75 14.22 -22.49
CA ASP A 34 -8.17 15.55 -22.31
C ASP A 34 -8.03 15.94 -20.85
N THR A 35 -8.77 15.30 -19.94
CA THR A 35 -8.83 15.75 -18.53
C THR A 35 -8.55 14.66 -17.52
N TYR A 36 -8.38 13.40 -17.93
CA TYR A 36 -8.25 12.31 -16.96
C TYR A 36 -7.04 12.47 -16.04
N LYS A 37 -5.98 13.14 -16.47
CA LYS A 37 -4.79 13.36 -15.65
C LYS A 37 -5.09 14.24 -14.45
N GLU A 38 -6.15 15.05 -14.52
CA GLU A 38 -6.56 15.88 -13.40
C GLU A 38 -7.49 15.16 -12.43
N HIS A 39 -7.97 13.98 -12.80
CA HIS A 39 -8.92 13.23 -11.98
C HIS A 39 -8.24 12.72 -10.71
N PRO A 40 -8.93 12.81 -9.56
CA PRO A 40 -8.34 12.35 -8.28
C PRO A 40 -7.86 10.91 -8.31
N LYS A 41 -8.55 10.02 -9.01
CA LYS A 41 -8.13 8.61 -9.11
C LYS A 41 -6.81 8.47 -9.85
N THR A 42 -6.61 9.25 -10.91
CA THR A 42 -5.35 9.23 -11.66
C THR A 42 -4.21 9.74 -10.78
N LYS A 43 -4.45 10.81 -10.03
CA LYS A 43 -3.44 11.36 -9.12
C LYS A 43 -3.12 10.38 -7.99
N LEU A 44 -4.14 9.69 -7.49
CA LEU A 44 -3.96 8.70 -6.45
C LEU A 44 -3.08 7.54 -6.95
N LEU A 45 -3.37 7.04 -8.15
CA LEU A 45 -2.58 5.96 -8.74
C LEU A 45 -1.12 6.38 -8.92
N ALA A 46 -0.89 7.60 -9.42
CA ALA A 46 0.47 8.10 -9.62
C ALA A 46 1.24 8.18 -8.30
N THR A 47 0.57 8.63 -7.23
CA THR A 47 1.19 8.76 -5.92
C THR A 47 1.51 7.38 -5.34
N ILE A 48 0.57 6.43 -5.41
CA ILE A 48 0.80 5.07 -4.95
C ILE A 48 1.98 4.46 -5.70
N HIS A 49 2.00 4.60 -7.02
CA HIS A 49 3.08 4.06 -7.85
C HIS A 49 4.43 4.63 -7.42
N HIS A 50 4.48 5.94 -7.14
CA HIS A 50 5.71 6.59 -6.69
C HIS A 50 6.21 6.01 -5.37
N TYR A 51 5.31 5.85 -4.38
CA TYR A 51 5.72 5.29 -3.09
C TYR A 51 6.16 3.84 -3.22
N VAL A 52 5.42 3.06 -3.98
CA VAL A 52 5.68 1.62 -4.11
C VAL A 52 7.00 1.34 -4.84
N THR A 53 7.28 2.10 -5.92
CA THR A 53 8.43 1.79 -6.77
C THR A 53 9.65 2.70 -6.56
N LYS A 54 9.51 3.77 -5.78
CA LYS A 54 10.63 4.69 -5.58
C LYS A 54 10.85 5.04 -4.12
N SER A 55 9.88 5.67 -3.48
CA SER A 55 10.11 6.26 -2.16
C SER A 55 10.36 5.21 -1.09
N ILE A 56 9.51 4.18 -1.01
CA ILE A 56 9.66 3.14 0.01
C ILE A 56 10.88 2.26 -0.25
N PRO A 57 11.13 1.78 -1.47
CA PRO A 57 12.34 0.97 -1.69
C PRO A 57 13.66 1.72 -1.49
N ARG A 58 13.63 3.05 -1.51
CA ARG A 58 14.83 3.82 -1.19
C ARG A 58 15.30 3.53 0.23
N ASN A 59 14.36 3.52 1.19
CA ASN A 59 14.63 3.15 2.57
C ASN A 59 13.32 2.83 3.28
N PRO A 60 12.89 1.56 3.28
CA PRO A 60 11.61 1.23 3.91
C PRO A 60 11.61 1.45 5.42
N ASN A 61 12.78 1.53 6.05
CA ASN A 61 12.89 1.79 7.49
C ASN A 61 13.00 3.28 7.81
N ALA A 62 12.75 4.17 6.86
CA ALA A 62 12.85 5.61 7.11
C ALA A 62 11.88 6.02 8.22
N PRO A 63 12.26 7.00 9.06
CA PRO A 63 11.40 7.44 10.16
C PRO A 63 10.01 7.87 9.70
N GLU A 64 9.89 8.43 8.52
CA GLU A 64 8.60 8.90 8.01
C GLU A 64 7.59 7.77 7.80
N PHE A 65 8.06 6.51 7.68
CA PHE A 65 7.18 5.37 7.48
C PHE A 65 6.80 4.66 8.78
N ARG A 66 7.36 5.09 9.90
CA ARG A 66 7.06 4.48 11.20
C ARG A 66 5.74 5.00 11.74
N GLN A 67 4.90 4.09 12.22
CA GLN A 67 3.58 4.48 12.70
C GLN A 67 3.49 4.58 14.24
N GLY A 68 4.54 4.18 14.95
CA GLY A 68 4.51 4.24 16.41
C GLY A 68 3.46 3.28 16.97
N ASP A 69 2.53 3.83 17.75
CA ASP A 69 1.51 3.05 18.44
C ASP A 69 0.12 3.19 17.82
N THR A 70 -0.01 3.74 16.63
CA THR A 70 -1.32 3.96 16.01
C THR A 70 -2.10 2.68 15.79
N LEU A 71 -1.40 1.53 15.70
CA LEU A 71 -2.02 0.21 15.55
C LEU A 71 -1.92 -0.61 16.83
N GLY A 72 -1.48 0.00 17.95
CA GLY A 72 -1.29 -0.67 19.22
C GLY A 72 0.12 -1.24 19.37
N PRO A 73 0.52 -1.59 20.61
CA PRO A 73 1.90 -2.01 20.88
C PRO A 73 2.30 -3.31 20.21
N ASP A 74 1.34 -4.19 19.89
CA ASP A 74 1.64 -5.48 19.30
C ASP A 74 1.90 -5.39 17.79
N ASN A 75 1.69 -4.21 17.20
CA ASN A 75 1.74 -4.04 15.74
C ASN A 75 2.77 -3.01 15.31
N ARG A 76 3.83 -2.82 16.09
CA ARG A 76 4.87 -1.83 15.78
C ARG A 76 5.73 -2.22 14.57
N HIS A 77 5.67 -3.46 14.15
CA HIS A 77 6.40 -3.92 12.98
C HIS A 77 5.71 -3.54 11.67
N TRP A 78 4.52 -2.96 11.76
CA TRP A 78 3.82 -2.45 10.60
C TRP A 78 4.28 -1.03 10.33
N PHE A 79 4.48 -0.72 9.06
CA PHE A 79 4.90 0.58 8.56
C PHE A 79 3.83 1.13 7.64
N ARG A 80 3.84 2.43 7.43
CA ARG A 80 2.88 3.03 6.53
C ARG A 80 3.45 4.27 5.85
N ALA A 81 3.02 4.51 4.61
CA ALA A 81 3.25 5.77 3.91
C ALA A 81 2.00 6.63 4.03
N LYS A 82 2.20 7.93 4.25
CA LYS A 82 1.12 8.92 4.33
C LYS A 82 1.14 9.76 3.07
N PHE A 83 -0.01 9.93 2.43
CA PHE A 83 -0.10 10.78 1.25
C PHE A 83 -1.53 11.29 1.08
N HIS A 84 -1.69 12.33 0.26
CA HIS A 84 -2.97 12.99 0.04
C HIS A 84 -3.70 13.24 1.36
N GLN A 85 -2.93 13.62 2.39
CA GLN A 85 -3.38 13.99 3.74
C GLN A 85 -4.00 12.84 4.52
N ARG A 86 -4.97 12.13 3.96
CA ARG A 86 -5.79 11.18 4.71
C ARG A 86 -5.68 9.75 4.21
N TYR A 87 -4.76 9.47 3.29
CA TYR A 87 -4.51 8.12 2.78
C TYR A 87 -3.31 7.50 3.46
N ARG A 88 -3.38 6.19 3.71
CA ARG A 88 -2.32 5.42 4.36
C ARG A 88 -2.13 4.11 3.63
N LEU A 89 -0.88 3.83 3.22
CA LEU A 89 -0.50 2.55 2.61
C LEU A 89 0.31 1.77 3.63
N PHE A 90 -0.19 0.61 4.05
CA PHE A 90 0.46 -0.21 5.07
C PHE A 90 1.31 -1.29 4.42
N PHE A 91 2.52 -1.48 4.98
CA PHE A 91 3.46 -2.45 4.45
C PHE A 91 4.33 -3.01 5.56
N ARG A 92 4.99 -4.14 5.25
CA ARG A 92 6.03 -4.72 6.08
C ARG A 92 7.24 -5.03 5.23
N PHE A 93 8.40 -5.17 5.86
CA PHE A 93 9.63 -5.48 5.14
C PHE A 93 10.57 -6.29 6.01
N SER A 94 11.54 -6.96 5.37
CA SER A 94 12.63 -7.66 6.05
C SER A 94 13.94 -7.17 5.45
N THR A 95 14.77 -6.55 6.28
CA THR A 95 16.09 -6.11 5.86
C THR A 95 17.00 -7.32 5.56
N LYS A 96 16.83 -8.40 6.33
CA LYS A 96 17.61 -9.61 6.14
C LYS A 96 17.34 -10.24 4.77
N ASP A 97 16.07 -10.37 4.42
CA ASP A 97 15.66 -11.03 3.18
C ASP A 97 15.52 -10.07 2.01
N LYS A 98 15.60 -8.77 2.27
CA LYS A 98 15.48 -7.72 1.26
C LYS A 98 14.15 -7.81 0.51
N VAL A 99 13.06 -7.95 1.25
CA VAL A 99 11.71 -8.01 0.69
C VAL A 99 10.83 -6.93 1.32
N ILE A 100 9.93 -6.38 0.52
CA ILE A 100 8.88 -5.46 0.96
C ILE A 100 7.55 -6.05 0.51
N VAL A 101 6.57 -6.08 1.42
CA VAL A 101 5.22 -6.55 1.11
C VAL A 101 4.25 -5.41 1.32
N TYR A 102 3.59 -4.97 0.26
CA TYR A 102 2.53 -3.97 0.33
C TYR A 102 1.22 -4.69 0.59
N VAL A 103 0.46 -4.24 1.58
CA VAL A 103 -0.64 -5.04 2.12
C VAL A 103 -2.01 -4.42 1.89
N TRP A 104 -2.16 -3.12 2.18
CA TRP A 104 -3.49 -2.50 2.12
C TRP A 104 -3.36 -0.99 2.07
N VAL A 105 -4.20 -0.36 1.26
CA VAL A 105 -4.35 1.09 1.24
C VAL A 105 -5.81 1.40 1.53
N ASN A 106 -6.07 2.45 2.32
CA ASN A 106 -7.44 2.82 2.62
C ASN A 106 -8.08 3.52 1.41
N ASP A 107 -9.40 3.72 1.48
CA ASP A 107 -10.16 4.34 0.40
C ASP A 107 -10.94 5.54 0.94
N GLU A 108 -11.83 6.08 0.10
CA GLU A 108 -12.61 7.26 0.46
C GLU A 108 -13.58 7.03 1.62
N PHE A 109 -13.89 5.77 1.94
CA PHE A 109 -14.77 5.41 3.04
C PHE A 109 -14.02 5.17 4.34
N THR A 110 -12.70 5.11 4.29
CA THR A 110 -11.85 4.80 5.44
C THR A 110 -10.71 5.81 5.55
N LEU A 111 -10.98 7.06 5.22
CA LEU A 111 -9.97 8.12 5.31
C LEU A 111 -9.53 8.33 6.76
N ARG A 112 -8.29 8.80 6.93
CA ARG A 112 -7.73 9.05 8.26
C ARG A 112 -8.57 10.09 8.98
N LYS A 113 -9.15 9.69 10.14
CA LYS A 113 -9.95 10.57 10.99
C LYS A 113 -9.85 10.06 12.42
N ALA A 114 -9.03 10.74 13.22
CA ALA A 114 -8.74 10.33 14.58
C ALA A 114 -10.03 10.16 15.38
N GLY A 115 -10.15 9.03 16.08
CA GLY A 115 -11.31 8.73 16.91
C GLY A 115 -12.51 8.15 16.18
N SER A 116 -12.47 8.07 14.85
CA SER A 116 -13.57 7.50 14.07
C SER A 116 -13.42 5.99 13.93
N LYS A 117 -14.56 5.29 13.92
CA LYS A 117 -14.55 3.84 13.68
C LYS A 117 -14.12 3.51 12.26
N THR A 118 -14.27 4.44 11.32
CA THR A 118 -13.88 4.26 9.93
C THR A 118 -12.50 4.82 9.63
N ASP A 119 -11.77 5.27 10.65
CA ASP A 119 -10.40 5.74 10.48
C ASP A 119 -9.51 4.62 9.94
N ALA A 120 -8.57 4.98 9.05
CA ALA A 120 -7.70 4.01 8.41
C ALA A 120 -7.00 3.10 9.40
N TYR A 121 -6.46 3.64 10.51
CA TYR A 121 -5.79 2.82 11.51
C TYR A 121 -6.76 1.91 12.26
N ALA A 122 -7.96 2.41 12.57
CA ALA A 122 -8.96 1.60 13.26
C ALA A 122 -9.40 0.42 12.39
N VAL A 123 -9.62 0.66 11.11
CA VAL A 123 -10.03 -0.38 10.17
C VAL A 123 -8.92 -1.41 10.00
N PHE A 124 -7.67 -0.95 9.80
CA PHE A 124 -6.57 -1.90 9.60
C PHE A 124 -6.30 -2.71 10.85
N LYS A 125 -6.39 -2.09 12.04
CA LYS A 125 -6.24 -2.80 13.29
C LYS A 125 -7.30 -3.89 13.44
N SER A 126 -8.54 -3.60 13.07
CA SER A 126 -9.61 -4.59 13.09
C SER A 126 -9.31 -5.76 12.15
N MET A 127 -8.76 -5.47 10.97
CA MET A 127 -8.37 -6.51 10.03
C MET A 127 -7.29 -7.41 10.63
N LEU A 128 -6.28 -6.82 11.27
CA LEU A 128 -5.23 -7.58 11.93
C LEU A 128 -5.78 -8.45 13.05
N ASN A 129 -6.71 -7.92 13.84
CA ASN A 129 -7.33 -8.67 14.94
C ASN A 129 -8.17 -9.83 14.41
N ALA A 130 -8.73 -9.68 13.22
CA ALA A 130 -9.50 -10.75 12.58
C ALA A 130 -8.60 -11.79 11.88
N GLY A 131 -7.29 -11.53 11.81
CA GLY A 131 -6.35 -12.48 11.24
C GLY A 131 -6.13 -12.35 9.73
N ASP A 132 -6.72 -11.35 9.09
CA ASP A 132 -6.55 -11.13 7.65
C ASP A 132 -6.42 -9.63 7.39
N PRO A 133 -5.20 -9.14 7.16
CA PRO A 133 -3.96 -9.89 6.88
C PRO A 133 -3.35 -10.50 8.14
N PRO A 134 -2.54 -11.55 7.98
CA PRO A 134 -1.80 -12.09 9.12
C PRO A 134 -0.74 -11.09 9.60
N ARG A 135 -0.37 -11.21 10.88
CA ARG A 135 0.54 -10.24 11.48
C ARG A 135 2.00 -10.48 11.14
N THR A 136 2.39 -11.72 10.88
CA THR A 136 3.80 -12.03 10.65
C THR A 136 4.16 -11.90 9.19
N LEU A 137 5.39 -11.49 8.94
CA LEU A 137 5.89 -11.36 7.58
C LEU A 137 5.91 -12.71 6.88
N GLU A 138 6.28 -13.77 7.60
CA GLU A 138 6.31 -15.11 7.03
C GLU A 138 4.94 -15.53 6.49
N ALA A 139 3.90 -15.31 7.29
CA ALA A 139 2.54 -15.66 6.88
C ALA A 139 2.05 -14.78 5.73
N LEU A 140 2.43 -13.50 5.73
CA LEU A 140 2.09 -12.60 4.62
C LEU A 140 2.69 -13.11 3.31
N LEU A 141 3.97 -13.50 3.35
CA LEU A 141 4.67 -13.94 2.15
C LEU A 141 4.10 -15.23 1.56
N LYS A 142 3.48 -16.06 2.39
CA LYS A 142 2.84 -17.28 1.88
C LYS A 142 1.70 -16.98 0.90
N HIS A 143 1.07 -15.83 1.04
CA HIS A 143 -0.07 -15.45 0.20
C HIS A 143 0.22 -14.30 -0.73
N ALA A 144 1.39 -13.70 -0.62
CA ALA A 144 1.77 -12.55 -1.44
C ALA A 144 2.35 -13.01 -2.77
N LYS A 145 2.20 -12.16 -3.78
CA LYS A 145 2.82 -12.38 -5.09
C LYS A 145 3.89 -11.33 -5.32
N GLU A 146 4.97 -11.74 -5.96
CA GLU A 146 5.97 -10.75 -6.35
C GLU A 146 5.40 -9.87 -7.45
N MET A 147 5.61 -8.55 -7.29
CA MET A 147 5.13 -7.59 -8.28
C MET A 147 5.96 -7.67 -9.54
N ARG A 148 5.32 -7.44 -10.67
CA ARG A 148 6.02 -7.43 -11.96
C ARG A 148 6.41 -6.01 -12.32
N GLY A 149 7.57 -5.89 -12.98
CA GLY A 149 7.99 -4.60 -13.48
C GLY A 149 7.08 -4.12 -14.60
N GLY A 150 7.05 -2.80 -14.82
CA GLY A 150 6.16 -2.20 -15.80
C GLY A 150 6.40 -2.67 -17.23
N GLY A 151 7.62 -3.13 -17.54
CA GLY A 151 7.94 -3.63 -18.86
C GLY A 151 7.61 -5.09 -19.08
N GLU A 152 7.19 -5.80 -18.04
CA GLU A 152 6.88 -7.22 -18.12
C GLU A 152 5.44 -7.42 -18.53
N LYS A 153 5.24 -7.87 -19.73
CA LYS A 153 3.91 -8.15 -20.27
C LYS A 153 3.64 -9.63 -20.30
N LYS A 154 2.38 -9.94 -20.23
CA LYS A 154 2.02 -11.35 -20.23
C LYS A 154 1.17 -11.71 -21.37
#